data_797e02cda7bd2cf8c04dbbe0e107258a
#
_entry.id   797e02cda7bd2cf8c04dbbe0e107258a
#
_cell.length_a   1.000
_cell.length_b   1.000
_cell.length_c   1.000
_cell.angle_alpha   90.00
_cell.angle_beta   90.00
_cell.angle_gamma   90.00
#
_symmetry.space_group_name_H-M   'P 1'
#
loop_
_entity.id
_entity.type
_entity.pdbx_description
1 polymer ?
#
loop_
_entity_poly.entity_id
_entity_poly.type
_entity_poly.pdbx_seq_one_letter_code
_entity_poly.pdbx_strand_id
1 'polypeptide(L)'
;MQIREMRAEDREAVLDLLEHAFGLRELFCRYMDFDPAFSYSDILLASEADGLVGCVQVFAKSIRLRGEQVELGGIGSVATRAAERGKGVSSELLDRAIARMRERGMPLSLLFAAPIAPLYDRLGWLRFPLPLLRLQPAEPSQEAPKAAGRAFESADLPQVAELYQSYTEELSGPTVRDERYWRGQLRTAGTPEEDFRVAEKKGELVAYARVASFNGRLRGLEYARSSRGADALAELLAAHAYGPGTLHVPFVRDPQLAKALDKRGISTKLSRDPGPMWRVLDRAAIAKLAELPESSSDEQLLAPLVGAPELVYWPADRF
;
A
#
# COMPACT_ATOMS: atom_id res chain seq x y z
N MET A 1 -25.14 17.48 -12.39
CA MET A 1 -24.50 16.26 -11.84
C MET A 1 -25.05 15.98 -10.45
N GLN A 2 -25.38 14.73 -10.14
CA GLN A 2 -25.82 14.27 -8.81
C GLN A 2 -24.73 13.36 -8.23
N ILE A 3 -24.36 13.59 -6.96
CA ILE A 3 -23.42 12.72 -6.23
C ILE A 3 -24.16 11.98 -5.13
N ARG A 4 -23.98 10.66 -5.06
CA ARG A 4 -24.53 9.79 -4.03
C ARG A 4 -23.61 8.63 -3.70
N GLU A 5 -23.90 7.95 -2.62
CA GLU A 5 -23.28 6.67 -2.29
C GLU A 5 -23.71 5.57 -3.27
N MET A 6 -22.79 4.65 -3.53
CA MET A 6 -23.07 3.43 -4.27
C MET A 6 -24.03 2.52 -3.49
N ARG A 7 -24.84 1.76 -4.20
CA ARG A 7 -25.68 0.69 -3.68
C ARG A 7 -25.33 -0.62 -4.38
N ALA A 8 -25.83 -1.74 -3.87
CA ALA A 8 -25.53 -3.06 -4.43
C ALA A 8 -25.93 -3.18 -5.91
N GLU A 9 -27.04 -2.55 -6.31
CA GLU A 9 -27.52 -2.54 -7.69
C GLU A 9 -26.60 -1.78 -8.67
N ASP A 10 -25.74 -0.89 -8.18
CA ASP A 10 -24.79 -0.13 -9.01
C ASP A 10 -23.52 -0.92 -9.37
N ARG A 11 -23.31 -2.10 -8.76
CA ARG A 11 -22.06 -2.85 -8.81
C ARG A 11 -21.54 -3.04 -10.23
N GLU A 12 -22.38 -3.53 -11.12
CA GLU A 12 -21.96 -3.83 -12.49
C GLU A 12 -21.59 -2.56 -13.27
N ALA A 13 -22.38 -1.48 -13.13
CA ALA A 13 -22.07 -0.20 -13.79
C ALA A 13 -20.76 0.42 -13.29
N VAL A 14 -20.45 0.28 -11.99
CA VAL A 14 -19.19 0.73 -11.42
C VAL A 14 -18.03 -0.12 -11.93
N LEU A 15 -18.17 -1.45 -11.95
CA LEU A 15 -17.12 -2.35 -12.47
C LEU A 15 -16.87 -2.08 -13.96
N ASP A 16 -17.89 -1.80 -14.77
CA ASP A 16 -17.73 -1.42 -16.17
C ASP A 16 -16.96 -0.10 -16.32
N LEU A 17 -17.27 0.90 -15.50
CA LEU A 17 -16.55 2.18 -15.50
C LEU A 17 -15.08 1.99 -15.13
N LEU A 18 -14.79 1.18 -14.10
CA LEU A 18 -13.44 0.88 -13.65
C LEU A 18 -12.66 0.05 -14.68
N GLU A 19 -13.30 -0.91 -15.33
CA GLU A 19 -12.71 -1.68 -16.44
C GLU A 19 -12.29 -0.75 -17.59
N HIS A 20 -13.18 0.15 -18.02
CA HIS A 20 -12.87 1.13 -19.08
C HIS A 20 -11.73 2.09 -18.68
N ALA A 21 -11.62 2.41 -17.39
CA ALA A 21 -10.59 3.33 -16.90
C ALA A 21 -9.21 2.67 -16.71
N PHE A 22 -9.18 1.42 -16.23
CA PHE A 22 -7.97 0.77 -15.72
C PHE A 22 -7.66 -0.60 -16.35
N GLY A 23 -8.65 -1.29 -16.97
CA GLY A 23 -8.46 -2.65 -17.48
C GLY A 23 -8.30 -3.73 -16.40
N LEU A 24 -8.80 -3.50 -15.18
CA LEU A 24 -8.52 -4.33 -13.99
C LEU A 24 -9.80 -4.77 -13.26
N ARG A 25 -10.88 -5.10 -14.02
CA ARG A 25 -12.18 -5.50 -13.45
C ARG A 25 -12.07 -6.54 -12.33
N GLU A 26 -11.28 -7.59 -12.55
CA GLU A 26 -11.13 -8.67 -11.58
C GLU A 26 -10.53 -8.18 -10.26
N LEU A 27 -9.57 -7.25 -10.30
CA LEU A 27 -8.99 -6.66 -9.10
C LEU A 27 -10.06 -5.89 -8.30
N PHE A 28 -10.89 -5.10 -8.96
CA PHE A 28 -11.95 -4.34 -8.29
C PHE A 28 -13.06 -5.25 -7.76
N CYS A 29 -13.40 -6.34 -8.46
CA CYS A 29 -14.29 -7.39 -7.94
C CYS A 29 -13.74 -7.94 -6.63
N ARG A 30 -12.44 -8.29 -6.57
CA ARG A 30 -11.82 -8.84 -5.37
C ARG A 30 -11.83 -7.85 -4.20
N TYR A 31 -11.60 -6.56 -4.44
CA TYR A 31 -11.74 -5.55 -3.37
C TYR A 31 -13.15 -5.50 -2.81
N MET A 32 -14.18 -5.52 -3.67
CA MET A 32 -15.58 -5.50 -3.23
C MET A 32 -16.00 -6.78 -2.50
N ASP A 33 -15.43 -7.94 -2.87
CA ASP A 33 -15.82 -9.23 -2.35
C ASP A 33 -15.04 -9.63 -1.09
N PHE A 34 -13.80 -9.17 -0.93
CA PHE A 34 -12.87 -9.71 0.06
C PHE A 34 -12.22 -8.69 0.99
N ASP A 35 -12.27 -7.39 0.69
CA ASP A 35 -11.81 -6.39 1.67
C ASP A 35 -12.78 -6.39 2.86
N PRO A 36 -12.32 -6.78 4.07
CA PRO A 36 -13.20 -6.88 5.23
C PRO A 36 -13.77 -5.53 5.69
N ALA A 37 -13.13 -4.42 5.28
CA ALA A 37 -13.57 -3.07 5.59
C ALA A 37 -14.52 -2.49 4.51
N PHE A 38 -14.74 -3.19 3.40
CA PHE A 38 -15.55 -2.68 2.29
C PHE A 38 -17.03 -2.50 2.69
N SER A 39 -17.55 -1.35 2.30
CA SER A 39 -18.99 -1.07 2.26
C SER A 39 -19.32 -0.39 0.93
N TYR A 40 -20.47 -0.69 0.36
CA TYR A 40 -20.94 0.03 -0.84
C TYR A 40 -20.96 1.54 -0.62
N SER A 41 -21.30 2.00 0.57
CA SER A 41 -21.28 3.40 0.93
C SER A 41 -19.87 4.04 0.90
N ASP A 42 -18.79 3.27 0.77
CA ASP A 42 -17.43 3.80 0.63
C ASP A 42 -17.13 4.29 -0.80
N ILE A 43 -17.98 3.95 -1.76
CA ILE A 43 -17.88 4.43 -3.13
C ILE A 43 -18.91 5.54 -3.36
N LEU A 44 -18.42 6.71 -3.76
CA LEU A 44 -19.25 7.82 -4.21
C LEU A 44 -19.38 7.79 -5.73
N LEU A 45 -20.59 7.97 -6.21
CA LEU A 45 -20.94 7.94 -7.63
C LEU A 45 -21.39 9.32 -8.09
N ALA A 46 -20.91 9.77 -9.24
CA ALA A 46 -21.43 10.91 -9.97
C ALA A 46 -22.27 10.44 -11.14
N SER A 47 -23.47 10.95 -11.27
CA SER A 47 -24.42 10.62 -12.35
C SER A 47 -24.95 11.87 -13.04
N GLU A 48 -25.19 11.75 -14.34
CA GLU A 48 -25.90 12.69 -15.20
C GLU A 48 -27.17 12.03 -15.76
N ALA A 49 -27.92 12.73 -16.63
CA ALA A 49 -29.16 12.21 -17.21
C ALA A 49 -28.97 10.89 -17.99
N ASP A 50 -27.78 10.67 -18.54
CA ASP A 50 -27.42 9.48 -19.33
C ASP A 50 -26.66 8.40 -18.51
N GLY A 51 -26.67 8.51 -17.16
CA GLY A 51 -26.19 7.49 -16.24
C GLY A 51 -24.91 7.84 -15.48
N LEU A 52 -24.19 6.81 -15.04
CA LEU A 52 -22.96 6.93 -14.26
C LEU A 52 -21.84 7.59 -15.07
N VAL A 53 -21.24 8.67 -14.55
CA VAL A 53 -20.18 9.42 -15.20
C VAL A 53 -18.85 9.39 -14.45
N GLY A 54 -18.84 9.06 -13.16
CA GLY A 54 -17.62 8.95 -12.38
C GLY A 54 -17.82 8.27 -11.04
N CYS A 55 -16.72 7.81 -10.43
CA CYS A 55 -16.70 7.27 -9.08
C CYS A 55 -15.38 7.59 -8.37
N VAL A 56 -15.40 7.49 -7.03
CA VAL A 56 -14.26 7.49 -6.14
C VAL A 56 -14.54 6.56 -4.96
N GLN A 57 -13.53 5.82 -4.50
CA GLN A 57 -13.63 4.97 -3.32
C GLN A 57 -12.77 5.52 -2.19
N VAL A 58 -13.32 5.50 -0.96
CA VAL A 58 -12.61 5.74 0.30
C VAL A 58 -12.31 4.40 0.95
N PHE A 59 -11.05 4.07 1.11
CA PHE A 59 -10.58 2.87 1.82
C PHE A 59 -10.26 3.23 3.27
N ALA A 60 -11.03 2.70 4.21
CA ALA A 60 -10.73 2.85 5.63
C ALA A 60 -9.56 1.93 6.00
N LYS A 61 -8.48 2.52 6.51
CA LYS A 61 -7.30 1.80 6.98
C LYS A 61 -6.90 2.35 8.34
N SER A 62 -6.22 1.54 9.12
CA SER A 62 -5.59 1.96 10.36
C SER A 62 -4.10 1.70 10.26
N ILE A 63 -3.29 2.72 10.47
CA ILE A 63 -1.83 2.65 10.36
C ILE A 63 -1.16 3.03 11.67
N ARG A 64 0.09 2.62 11.86
CA ARG A 64 0.91 3.06 12.97
C ARG A 64 1.75 4.27 12.58
N LEU A 65 1.66 5.35 13.32
CA LEU A 65 2.53 6.52 13.17
C LEU A 65 3.08 6.93 14.55
N ARG A 66 4.40 6.98 14.70
CA ARG A 66 5.08 7.32 15.97
C ARG A 66 4.57 6.52 17.18
N GLY A 67 4.29 5.23 16.96
CA GLY A 67 3.76 4.33 18.00
C GLY A 67 2.24 4.41 18.22
N GLU A 68 1.57 5.45 17.70
CA GLU A 68 0.11 5.61 17.81
C GLU A 68 -0.61 4.96 16.63
N GLN A 69 -1.80 4.42 16.90
CA GLN A 69 -2.71 3.94 15.86
C GLN A 69 -3.52 5.11 15.32
N VAL A 70 -3.48 5.32 14.00
CA VAL A 70 -4.10 6.45 13.32
C VAL A 70 -5.02 5.95 12.20
N GLU A 71 -6.27 6.42 12.23
CA GLU A 71 -7.21 6.14 11.14
C GLU A 71 -6.82 6.90 9.87
N LEU A 72 -6.83 6.19 8.76
CA LEU A 72 -6.39 6.68 7.45
C LEU A 72 -7.49 6.51 6.41
N GLY A 73 -7.84 7.58 5.71
CA GLY A 73 -8.70 7.53 4.54
C GLY A 73 -7.87 7.36 3.26
N GLY A 74 -7.86 6.16 2.69
CA GLY A 74 -7.25 5.90 1.40
C GLY A 74 -8.16 6.38 0.26
N ILE A 75 -7.61 7.01 -0.77
CA ILE A 75 -8.35 7.37 -1.99
C ILE A 75 -7.89 6.49 -3.13
N GLY A 76 -8.83 5.73 -3.71
CA GLY A 76 -8.60 4.92 -4.89
C GLY A 76 -9.83 4.82 -5.78
N SER A 77 -9.76 4.02 -6.83
CA SER A 77 -10.85 3.81 -7.78
C SER A 77 -11.41 5.12 -8.38
N VAL A 78 -10.54 6.14 -8.57
CA VAL A 78 -10.97 7.45 -9.11
C VAL A 78 -11.10 7.33 -10.62
N ALA A 79 -12.32 7.22 -11.11
CA ALA A 79 -12.62 7.08 -12.52
C ALA A 79 -13.64 8.11 -13.01
N THR A 80 -13.44 8.58 -14.25
CA THR A 80 -14.38 9.46 -14.94
C THR A 80 -14.54 8.97 -16.38
N ARG A 81 -15.80 8.84 -16.84
CA ARG A 81 -16.14 8.49 -18.22
C ARG A 81 -15.38 9.40 -19.19
N ALA A 82 -14.80 8.84 -20.25
CA ALA A 82 -13.91 9.57 -21.16
C ALA A 82 -14.53 10.89 -21.71
N ALA A 83 -15.81 10.87 -22.07
CA ALA A 83 -16.55 12.03 -22.59
C ALA A 83 -16.80 13.13 -21.53
N GLU A 84 -16.65 12.80 -20.22
CA GLU A 84 -16.89 13.70 -19.10
C GLU A 84 -15.59 14.23 -18.46
N ARG A 85 -14.42 13.81 -18.97
CA ARG A 85 -13.13 14.29 -18.50
C ARG A 85 -12.97 15.79 -18.78
N GLY A 86 -12.27 16.46 -17.84
CA GLY A 86 -12.06 17.92 -17.92
C GLY A 86 -13.23 18.77 -17.46
N LYS A 87 -14.39 18.19 -17.13
CA LYS A 87 -15.61 18.91 -16.67
C LYS A 87 -15.72 19.05 -15.15
N GLY A 88 -14.67 18.67 -14.38
CA GLY A 88 -14.64 18.83 -12.92
C GLY A 88 -15.21 17.65 -12.11
N VAL A 89 -15.74 16.60 -12.76
CA VAL A 89 -16.37 15.43 -12.10
C VAL A 89 -15.50 14.83 -11.01
N SER A 90 -14.22 14.52 -11.30
CA SER A 90 -13.29 13.96 -10.29
C SER A 90 -13.04 14.90 -9.13
N SER A 91 -12.95 16.22 -9.37
CA SER A 91 -12.69 17.21 -8.30
C SER A 91 -13.86 17.25 -7.32
N GLU A 92 -15.09 17.28 -7.83
CA GLU A 92 -16.29 17.33 -6.99
C GLU A 92 -16.50 16.02 -6.21
N LEU A 93 -16.20 14.86 -6.84
CA LEU A 93 -16.18 13.56 -6.15
C LEU A 93 -15.13 13.53 -5.03
N LEU A 94 -13.93 14.04 -5.28
CA LEU A 94 -12.84 14.09 -4.29
C LEU A 94 -13.17 15.06 -3.14
N ASP A 95 -13.77 16.21 -3.41
CA ASP A 95 -14.22 17.13 -2.36
C ASP A 95 -15.26 16.47 -1.45
N ARG A 96 -16.20 15.70 -2.04
CA ARG A 96 -17.18 14.94 -1.26
C ARG A 96 -16.53 13.80 -0.46
N ALA A 97 -15.55 13.12 -1.03
CA ALA A 97 -14.79 12.09 -0.32
C ALA A 97 -13.99 12.65 0.87
N ILE A 98 -13.39 13.84 0.70
CA ILE A 98 -12.71 14.56 1.79
C ILE A 98 -13.67 14.90 2.93
N ALA A 99 -14.85 15.45 2.61
CA ALA A 99 -15.88 15.74 3.61
C ALA A 99 -16.27 14.48 4.38
N ARG A 100 -16.51 13.37 3.67
CA ARG A 100 -16.85 12.09 4.28
C ARG A 100 -15.75 11.50 5.17
N MET A 101 -14.49 11.59 4.78
CA MET A 101 -13.37 11.15 5.62
C MET A 101 -13.32 11.96 6.93
N ARG A 102 -13.55 13.29 6.85
CA ARG A 102 -13.64 14.15 8.04
C ARG A 102 -14.83 13.80 8.93
N GLU A 103 -16.01 13.58 8.36
CA GLU A 103 -17.20 13.11 9.09
C GLU A 103 -16.97 11.79 9.83
N ARG A 104 -16.12 10.91 9.27
CA ARG A 104 -15.70 9.65 9.90
C ARG A 104 -14.55 9.80 10.90
N GLY A 105 -14.06 11.00 11.16
CA GLY A 105 -12.97 11.26 12.10
C GLY A 105 -11.59 10.79 11.62
N MET A 106 -11.38 10.61 10.32
CA MET A 106 -10.09 10.24 9.76
C MET A 106 -9.18 11.48 9.70
N PRO A 107 -8.07 11.53 10.48
CA PRO A 107 -7.24 12.74 10.53
C PRO A 107 -6.31 12.87 9.31
N LEU A 108 -6.11 11.81 8.54
CA LEU A 108 -5.12 11.73 7.48
C LEU A 108 -5.69 11.01 6.25
N SER A 109 -5.27 11.44 5.06
CA SER A 109 -5.56 10.75 3.81
C SER A 109 -4.30 10.41 3.04
N LEU A 110 -4.32 9.27 2.32
CA LEU A 110 -3.24 8.77 1.46
C LEU A 110 -3.82 8.38 0.10
N LEU A 111 -3.06 8.61 -0.96
CA LEU A 111 -3.30 8.06 -2.29
C LEU A 111 -1.98 7.77 -3.02
N PHE A 112 -2.07 7.06 -4.16
CA PHE A 112 -0.92 6.69 -4.98
C PHE A 112 -1.18 7.10 -6.44
N ALA A 113 -0.61 8.22 -6.89
CA ALA A 113 -0.97 8.81 -8.19
C ALA A 113 0.16 9.54 -8.92
N ALA A 114 1.34 8.92 -9.06
CA ALA A 114 2.48 9.59 -9.70
C ALA A 114 2.16 10.25 -11.07
N PRO A 115 1.44 9.60 -12.03
CA PRO A 115 1.22 10.20 -13.35
C PRO A 115 0.24 11.37 -13.35
N ILE A 116 -0.74 11.40 -12.44
CA ILE A 116 -1.82 12.39 -12.37
C ILE A 116 -1.79 13.24 -11.10
N ALA A 117 -0.64 13.28 -10.44
CA ALA A 117 -0.42 14.05 -9.21
C ALA A 117 -0.89 15.51 -9.26
N PRO A 118 -0.78 16.29 -10.37
CA PRO A 118 -1.27 17.67 -10.42
C PRO A 118 -2.76 17.85 -10.12
N LEU A 119 -3.60 16.83 -10.32
CA LEU A 119 -5.01 16.86 -9.90
C LEU A 119 -5.10 16.94 -8.37
N TYR A 120 -4.36 16.09 -7.68
CA TYR A 120 -4.39 15.96 -6.23
C TYR A 120 -3.62 17.07 -5.51
N ASP A 121 -2.53 17.58 -6.12
CA ASP A 121 -1.81 18.76 -5.62
C ASP A 121 -2.78 19.95 -5.42
N ARG A 122 -3.65 20.21 -6.42
CA ARG A 122 -4.65 21.30 -6.34
C ARG A 122 -5.70 21.11 -5.24
N LEU A 123 -5.93 19.87 -4.85
CA LEU A 123 -6.86 19.50 -3.78
C LEU A 123 -6.15 19.33 -2.42
N GLY A 124 -4.87 19.73 -2.31
CA GLY A 124 -4.12 19.79 -1.07
C GLY A 124 -3.49 18.47 -0.61
N TRP A 125 -3.33 17.47 -1.50
CA TRP A 125 -2.43 16.37 -1.22
C TRP A 125 -0.99 16.78 -1.50
N LEU A 126 -0.08 16.45 -0.60
CA LEU A 126 1.35 16.74 -0.67
C LEU A 126 2.14 15.46 -0.96
N ARG A 127 3.22 15.59 -1.73
CA ARG A 127 4.05 14.46 -2.15
C ARG A 127 5.11 14.15 -1.10
N PHE A 128 5.05 12.94 -0.56
CA PHE A 128 6.10 12.39 0.30
C PHE A 128 6.50 11.02 -0.24
N PRO A 129 7.56 10.97 -1.10
CA PRO A 129 8.02 9.75 -1.72
C PRO A 129 8.51 8.73 -0.69
N LEU A 130 8.01 7.49 -0.77
CA LEU A 130 8.43 6.40 0.11
C LEU A 130 9.81 5.87 -0.26
N PRO A 131 10.67 5.60 0.73
CA PRO A 131 11.97 4.99 0.48
C PRO A 131 11.82 3.54 0.03
N LEU A 132 12.58 3.17 -1.00
CA LEU A 132 12.70 1.82 -1.53
C LEU A 132 14.16 1.39 -1.50
N LEU A 133 14.37 0.09 -1.33
CA LEU A 133 15.66 -0.54 -1.52
C LEU A 133 15.63 -1.33 -2.83
N ARG A 134 16.55 -1.02 -3.70
CA ARG A 134 16.77 -1.71 -4.96
C ARG A 134 17.83 -2.79 -4.73
N LEU A 135 17.46 -4.04 -4.99
CA LEU A 135 18.31 -5.22 -4.81
C LEU A 135 18.71 -5.76 -6.19
N GLN A 136 19.99 -6.03 -6.37
CA GLN A 136 20.54 -6.65 -7.58
C GLN A 136 21.81 -7.41 -7.24
N PRO A 137 22.20 -8.46 -7.98
CA PRO A 137 23.50 -9.08 -7.83
C PRO A 137 24.61 -8.04 -7.99
N ALA A 138 25.65 -8.11 -7.17
CA ALA A 138 26.83 -7.26 -7.27
C ALA A 138 27.61 -7.56 -8.56
N GLU A 139 27.62 -8.85 -8.95
CA GLU A 139 28.17 -9.32 -10.22
C GLU A 139 27.11 -10.09 -11.00
N PRO A 140 27.09 -10.01 -12.33
CA PRO A 140 26.20 -10.80 -13.15
C PRO A 140 26.44 -12.30 -12.91
N SER A 141 25.48 -12.97 -12.29
CA SER A 141 25.50 -14.42 -12.10
C SER A 141 24.59 -15.08 -13.13
N GLN A 142 25.04 -16.18 -13.72
CA GLN A 142 24.25 -16.94 -14.68
C GLN A 142 23.25 -17.89 -14.00
N GLU A 143 23.38 -18.16 -12.72
CA GLU A 143 22.49 -19.07 -11.97
C GLU A 143 21.85 -18.33 -10.79
N ALA A 144 20.51 -18.29 -10.82
CA ALA A 144 19.75 -17.90 -9.63
C ALA A 144 19.97 -18.95 -8.53
N PRO A 145 20.15 -18.56 -7.26
CA PRO A 145 20.18 -19.52 -6.17
C PRO A 145 18.87 -20.32 -6.17
N LYS A 146 18.96 -21.61 -5.75
CA LYS A 146 17.78 -22.45 -5.57
C LYS A 146 16.73 -21.69 -4.75
N ALA A 147 15.45 -21.91 -5.09
CA ALA A 147 14.35 -21.27 -4.38
C ALA A 147 14.52 -21.45 -2.87
N ALA A 148 14.71 -20.32 -2.20
CA ALA A 148 14.90 -20.28 -0.77
C ALA A 148 13.56 -20.46 -0.05
N GLY A 149 13.58 -21.15 1.08
CA GLY A 149 12.37 -21.42 1.86
C GLY A 149 11.37 -22.31 1.13
N ARG A 150 10.13 -22.32 1.62
CA ARG A 150 8.99 -23.02 0.98
C ARG A 150 7.87 -22.03 0.67
N ALA A 151 6.92 -22.45 -0.15
CA ALA A 151 5.71 -21.68 -0.37
C ALA A 151 4.92 -21.52 0.94
N PHE A 152 4.27 -20.37 1.09
CA PHE A 152 3.32 -20.11 2.17
C PHE A 152 2.11 -21.05 2.03
N GLU A 153 1.66 -21.56 3.16
CA GLU A 153 0.41 -22.31 3.29
C GLU A 153 -0.53 -21.60 4.27
N SER A 154 -1.84 -21.80 4.12
CA SER A 154 -2.82 -21.11 5.00
C SER A 154 -2.62 -21.42 6.49
N ALA A 155 -2.04 -22.57 6.82
CA ALA A 155 -1.68 -22.95 8.18
C ALA A 155 -0.56 -22.07 8.80
N ASP A 156 0.24 -21.40 7.96
CA ASP A 156 1.31 -20.52 8.41
C ASP A 156 0.81 -19.17 8.90
N LEU A 157 -0.43 -18.80 8.56
CA LEU A 157 -0.94 -17.45 8.79
C LEU A 157 -0.77 -16.96 10.23
N PRO A 158 -1.01 -17.74 11.29
CA PRO A 158 -0.80 -17.27 12.67
C PRO A 158 0.64 -16.85 12.92
N GLN A 159 1.63 -17.64 12.48
CA GLN A 159 3.05 -17.31 12.67
C GLN A 159 3.50 -16.14 11.77
N VAL A 160 2.97 -16.04 10.56
CA VAL A 160 3.22 -14.89 9.66
C VAL A 160 2.68 -13.60 10.26
N ALA A 161 1.47 -13.63 10.83
CA ALA A 161 0.85 -12.47 11.48
C ALA A 161 1.66 -12.03 12.72
N GLU A 162 2.16 -12.97 13.52
CA GLU A 162 3.03 -12.69 14.66
C GLU A 162 4.37 -12.08 14.22
N LEU A 163 5.00 -12.63 13.19
CA LEU A 163 6.23 -12.06 12.59
C LEU A 163 6.00 -10.64 12.08
N TYR A 164 4.88 -10.41 11.38
CA TYR A 164 4.52 -9.07 10.91
C TYR A 164 4.36 -8.09 12.07
N GLN A 165 3.56 -8.46 13.07
CA GLN A 165 3.31 -7.60 14.23
C GLN A 165 4.61 -7.24 14.94
N SER A 166 5.44 -8.23 15.28
CA SER A 166 6.71 -8.00 15.98
C SER A 166 7.72 -7.19 15.15
N TYR A 167 7.76 -7.42 13.83
CA TYR A 167 8.69 -6.72 12.94
C TYR A 167 8.29 -5.27 12.68
N THR A 168 6.98 -4.98 12.70
CA THR A 168 6.43 -3.66 12.39
C THR A 168 6.09 -2.83 13.63
N GLU A 169 6.25 -3.37 14.83
CA GLU A 169 5.84 -2.72 16.08
C GLU A 169 6.45 -1.33 16.27
N GLU A 170 7.73 -1.19 15.95
CA GLU A 170 8.47 0.07 16.09
C GLU A 170 8.50 0.91 14.79
N LEU A 171 7.88 0.43 13.71
CA LEU A 171 7.87 1.15 12.43
C LEU A 171 6.70 2.13 12.35
N SER A 172 6.91 3.23 11.63
CA SER A 172 5.85 4.14 11.21
C SER A 172 5.34 3.75 9.82
N GLY A 173 4.01 3.79 9.62
CA GLY A 173 3.36 3.55 8.34
C GLY A 173 2.70 2.18 8.14
N PRO A 174 3.17 1.07 8.76
CA PRO A 174 2.52 -0.22 8.57
C PRO A 174 1.05 -0.22 8.99
N THR A 175 0.23 -0.91 8.21
CA THR A 175 -1.19 -1.13 8.51
C THR A 175 -1.32 -2.01 9.75
N VAL A 176 -2.19 -1.62 10.68
CA VAL A 176 -2.57 -2.45 11.82
C VAL A 176 -3.53 -3.51 11.32
N ARG A 177 -3.19 -4.78 11.51
CA ARG A 177 -3.94 -5.90 10.95
C ARG A 177 -4.41 -6.86 12.03
N ASP A 178 -5.69 -7.19 12.01
CA ASP A 178 -6.26 -8.32 12.72
C ASP A 178 -6.36 -9.57 11.82
N GLU A 179 -6.85 -10.67 12.34
CA GLU A 179 -7.02 -11.91 11.58
C GLU A 179 -7.99 -11.74 10.40
N ARG A 180 -9.06 -10.97 10.57
CA ARG A 180 -10.04 -10.70 9.51
C ARG A 180 -9.40 -9.93 8.37
N TYR A 181 -8.59 -8.91 8.71
CA TYR A 181 -7.83 -8.14 7.72
C TYR A 181 -6.87 -9.04 6.94
N TRP A 182 -6.08 -9.89 7.62
CA TRP A 182 -5.16 -10.81 6.97
C TRP A 182 -5.85 -11.73 5.97
N ARG A 183 -6.95 -12.36 6.36
CA ARG A 183 -7.73 -13.26 5.49
C ARG A 183 -8.27 -12.53 4.25
N GLY A 184 -8.77 -11.31 4.41
CA GLY A 184 -9.22 -10.46 3.30
C GLY A 184 -8.06 -10.06 2.41
N GLN A 185 -7.00 -9.51 2.98
CA GLN A 185 -5.83 -9.02 2.26
C GLN A 185 -5.15 -10.11 1.41
N LEU A 186 -5.03 -11.35 1.90
CA LEU A 186 -4.51 -12.47 1.12
C LEU A 186 -5.38 -12.81 -0.10
N ARG A 187 -6.67 -12.49 -0.08
CA ARG A 187 -7.59 -12.69 -1.21
C ARG A 187 -7.65 -11.49 -2.15
N THR A 188 -7.41 -10.29 -1.66
CA THR A 188 -7.40 -9.06 -2.48
C THR A 188 -6.07 -8.84 -3.16
N ALA A 189 -4.96 -8.94 -2.44
CA ALA A 189 -3.62 -8.66 -2.94
C ALA A 189 -3.02 -9.81 -3.76
N GLY A 190 -3.41 -11.05 -3.45
CA GLY A 190 -2.90 -12.23 -4.14
C GLY A 190 -3.18 -12.17 -5.64
N THR A 191 -2.13 -12.02 -6.43
CA THR A 191 -2.18 -12.23 -7.88
C THR A 191 -1.63 -13.61 -8.19
N PRO A 192 -1.98 -14.24 -9.33
CA PRO A 192 -1.35 -15.49 -9.76
C PRO A 192 0.17 -15.41 -9.88
N GLU A 193 0.71 -14.20 -9.97
CA GLU A 193 2.14 -13.91 -10.11
C GLU A 193 2.85 -13.59 -8.78
N GLU A 194 2.12 -13.65 -7.65
CA GLU A 194 2.72 -13.46 -6.34
C GLU A 194 3.43 -14.72 -5.87
N ASP A 195 4.72 -14.62 -5.57
CA ASP A 195 5.48 -15.62 -4.86
C ASP A 195 5.55 -15.25 -3.36
N PHE A 196 4.77 -15.97 -2.55
CA PHE A 196 4.76 -15.83 -1.10
C PHE A 196 5.54 -16.98 -0.48
N ARG A 197 6.70 -16.66 0.09
CA ARG A 197 7.60 -17.66 0.68
C ARG A 197 7.83 -17.42 2.15
N VAL A 198 8.01 -18.55 2.86
CA VAL A 198 8.33 -18.59 4.29
C VAL A 198 9.63 -19.34 4.52
N ALA A 199 10.39 -18.94 5.52
CA ALA A 199 11.59 -19.64 5.95
C ALA A 199 11.45 -20.09 7.40
N GLU A 200 11.78 -21.37 7.64
CA GLU A 200 11.61 -22.06 8.91
C GLU A 200 12.96 -22.46 9.51
N LYS A 201 13.06 -22.39 10.83
CA LYS A 201 14.18 -22.94 11.61
C LYS A 201 13.62 -23.68 12.84
N LYS A 202 13.87 -24.98 12.93
CA LYS A 202 13.44 -25.82 14.06
C LYS A 202 11.93 -25.80 14.32
N GLY A 203 11.11 -25.79 13.27
CA GLY A 203 9.65 -25.81 13.36
C GLY A 203 9.00 -24.44 13.58
N GLU A 204 9.79 -23.35 13.63
CA GLU A 204 9.28 -21.98 13.79
C GLU A 204 9.59 -21.14 12.55
N LEU A 205 8.63 -20.37 12.07
CA LEU A 205 8.86 -19.40 11.02
C LEU A 205 9.77 -18.28 11.54
N VAL A 206 10.84 -18.01 10.81
CA VAL A 206 11.81 -16.98 11.18
C VAL A 206 11.83 -15.79 10.21
N ALA A 207 11.28 -15.96 9.01
CA ALA A 207 11.14 -14.90 8.03
C ALA A 207 10.08 -15.27 6.99
N TYR A 208 9.54 -14.24 6.33
CA TYR A 208 8.79 -14.40 5.10
C TYR A 208 9.04 -13.24 4.14
N ALA A 209 8.77 -13.46 2.86
CA ALA A 209 8.78 -12.45 1.83
C ALA A 209 7.64 -12.71 0.82
N ARG A 210 7.01 -11.64 0.37
CA ARG A 210 6.00 -11.62 -0.68
C ARG A 210 6.51 -10.77 -1.82
N VAL A 211 6.64 -11.36 -3.00
CA VAL A 211 7.15 -10.70 -4.21
C VAL A 211 6.17 -10.91 -5.35
N ALA A 212 5.90 -9.89 -6.12
CA ALA A 212 5.06 -10.00 -7.31
C ALA A 212 5.68 -9.28 -8.50
N SER A 213 5.29 -9.68 -9.70
CA SER A 213 5.64 -9.00 -10.94
C SER A 213 4.53 -8.03 -11.36
N PHE A 214 4.89 -6.78 -11.63
CA PHE A 214 3.97 -5.79 -12.19
C PHE A 214 4.60 -5.20 -13.45
N ASN A 215 3.99 -5.43 -14.59
CA ASN A 215 4.50 -4.97 -15.89
C ASN A 215 5.98 -5.36 -16.12
N GLY A 216 6.34 -6.60 -15.79
CA GLY A 216 7.70 -7.12 -15.92
C GLY A 216 8.72 -6.59 -14.89
N ARG A 217 8.25 -5.89 -13.84
CA ARG A 217 9.11 -5.40 -12.77
C ARG A 217 8.81 -6.14 -11.46
N LEU A 218 9.84 -6.70 -10.83
CA LEU A 218 9.71 -7.36 -9.54
C LEU A 218 9.58 -6.33 -8.42
N ARG A 219 8.56 -6.52 -7.56
CA ARG A 219 8.33 -5.72 -6.37
C ARG A 219 8.13 -6.62 -5.16
N GLY A 220 8.86 -6.33 -4.10
CA GLY A 220 8.52 -6.84 -2.78
C GLY A 220 7.25 -6.17 -2.29
N LEU A 221 6.23 -6.97 -2.09
CA LEU A 221 4.95 -6.49 -1.55
C LEU A 221 5.07 -6.25 -0.06
N GLU A 222 5.80 -7.15 0.62
CA GLU A 222 5.93 -7.18 2.06
C GLU A 222 7.01 -8.19 2.47
N TYR A 223 7.64 -7.97 3.62
CA TYR A 223 8.51 -8.93 4.28
C TYR A 223 8.57 -8.67 5.78
N ALA A 224 8.85 -9.72 6.55
CA ALA A 224 9.18 -9.60 7.96
C ALA A 224 10.11 -10.73 8.41
N ARG A 225 10.72 -10.54 9.57
CA ARG A 225 11.60 -11.52 10.21
C ARG A 225 11.59 -11.44 11.73
N SER A 226 11.94 -12.54 12.36
CA SER A 226 12.31 -12.56 13.78
C SER A 226 13.74 -12.03 13.98
N SER A 227 14.16 -11.82 15.21
CA SER A 227 15.54 -11.45 15.55
C SER A 227 16.59 -12.42 14.99
N ARG A 228 16.25 -13.69 14.77
CA ARG A 228 17.11 -14.75 14.24
C ARG A 228 16.95 -14.96 12.72
N GLY A 229 16.09 -14.19 12.05
CA GLY A 229 15.63 -14.41 10.67
C GLY A 229 16.40 -13.64 9.60
N ALA A 230 17.39 -12.81 9.92
CA ALA A 230 18.04 -11.92 8.95
C ALA A 230 18.68 -12.66 7.77
N ASP A 231 19.41 -13.74 8.02
CA ASP A 231 20.02 -14.55 6.97
C ASP A 231 18.97 -15.26 6.11
N ALA A 232 17.88 -15.75 6.72
CA ALA A 232 16.79 -16.40 6.02
C ALA A 232 16.00 -15.41 5.13
N LEU A 233 15.70 -14.21 5.65
CA LEU A 233 15.06 -13.17 4.85
C LEU A 233 15.94 -12.73 3.68
N ALA A 234 17.24 -12.54 3.91
CA ALA A 234 18.18 -12.19 2.85
C ALA A 234 18.21 -13.26 1.75
N GLU A 235 18.10 -14.54 2.10
CA GLU A 235 18.03 -15.64 1.15
C GLU A 235 16.73 -15.62 0.34
N LEU A 236 15.58 -15.40 0.98
CA LEU A 236 14.29 -15.25 0.29
C LEU A 236 14.32 -14.09 -0.73
N LEU A 237 14.85 -12.92 -0.34
CA LEU A 237 14.93 -11.75 -1.21
C LEU A 237 15.98 -11.92 -2.31
N ALA A 238 17.13 -12.54 -2.01
CA ALA A 238 18.18 -12.79 -2.99
C ALA A 238 17.70 -13.70 -4.12
N ALA A 239 16.91 -14.73 -3.84
CA ALA A 239 16.36 -15.62 -4.84
C ALA A 239 15.60 -14.87 -5.95
N HIS A 240 14.93 -13.78 -5.61
CA HIS A 240 14.23 -12.92 -6.58
C HIS A 240 15.15 -11.89 -7.24
N ALA A 241 16.19 -11.41 -6.54
CA ALA A 241 17.11 -10.41 -7.08
C ALA A 241 17.98 -10.93 -8.23
N TYR A 242 18.22 -12.26 -8.30
CA TYR A 242 18.95 -12.91 -9.40
C TYR A 242 18.12 -13.12 -10.67
N GLY A 243 16.84 -12.79 -10.67
CA GLY A 243 15.97 -12.86 -11.85
C GLY A 243 16.32 -11.82 -12.94
N PRO A 244 15.57 -11.79 -14.05
CA PRO A 244 15.86 -10.93 -15.20
C PRO A 244 15.63 -9.43 -14.94
N GLY A 245 15.51 -9.01 -13.71
CA GLY A 245 15.25 -7.63 -13.33
C GLY A 245 15.78 -7.27 -11.96
N THR A 246 15.58 -6.03 -11.60
CA THR A 246 15.92 -5.52 -10.27
C THR A 246 14.72 -5.70 -9.35
N LEU A 247 14.93 -6.28 -8.16
CA LEU A 247 13.90 -6.34 -7.14
C LEU A 247 13.85 -5.01 -6.37
N HIS A 248 12.67 -4.39 -6.29
CA HIS A 248 12.42 -3.22 -5.47
C HIS A 248 11.59 -3.63 -4.25
N VAL A 249 12.11 -3.39 -3.05
CA VAL A 249 11.41 -3.65 -1.79
C VAL A 249 11.25 -2.37 -0.98
N PRO A 250 10.23 -2.23 -0.14
CA PRO A 250 10.17 -1.13 0.83
C PRO A 250 11.45 -1.10 1.68
N PHE A 251 11.95 0.08 1.94
CA PHE A 251 13.14 0.24 2.78
C PHE A 251 12.74 0.17 4.26
N VAL A 252 13.35 -0.74 4.99
CA VAL A 252 13.36 -0.78 6.45
C VAL A 252 14.79 -0.65 6.91
N ARG A 253 15.04 0.18 7.92
CA ARG A 253 16.37 0.31 8.51
C ARG A 253 16.70 -0.95 9.31
N ASP A 254 17.34 -1.91 8.66
CA ASP A 254 17.70 -3.21 9.22
C ASP A 254 19.17 -3.55 8.93
N PRO A 255 20.10 -3.20 9.82
CA PRO A 255 21.52 -3.45 9.62
C PRO A 255 21.88 -4.94 9.52
N GLN A 256 21.12 -5.83 10.17
CA GLN A 256 21.37 -7.27 10.11
C GLN A 256 20.96 -7.82 8.73
N LEU A 257 19.83 -7.38 8.18
CA LEU A 257 19.40 -7.72 6.83
C LEU A 257 20.39 -7.17 5.80
N ALA A 258 20.81 -5.92 5.93
CA ALA A 258 21.80 -5.31 5.03
C ALA A 258 23.10 -6.12 4.98
N LYS A 259 23.65 -6.50 6.13
CA LYS A 259 24.85 -7.35 6.23
C LYS A 259 24.61 -8.75 5.64
N ALA A 260 23.43 -9.32 5.81
CA ALA A 260 23.10 -10.65 5.29
C ALA A 260 22.94 -10.64 3.76
N LEU A 261 22.41 -9.56 3.17
CA LEU A 261 22.36 -9.35 1.73
C LEU A 261 23.75 -9.19 1.12
N ASP A 262 24.61 -8.36 1.73
CA ASP A 262 25.99 -8.14 1.30
C ASP A 262 26.80 -9.44 1.26
N LYS A 263 26.70 -10.26 2.30
CA LYS A 263 27.33 -11.61 2.35
C LYS A 263 26.89 -12.53 1.20
N ARG A 264 25.73 -12.29 0.60
CA ARG A 264 25.19 -13.05 -0.54
C ARG A 264 25.52 -12.40 -1.89
N GLY A 265 26.37 -11.38 -1.90
CA GLY A 265 26.71 -10.64 -3.11
C GLY A 265 25.53 -9.85 -3.68
N ILE A 266 24.56 -9.45 -2.85
CA ILE A 266 23.45 -8.58 -3.26
C ILE A 266 23.82 -7.14 -2.94
N SER A 267 24.02 -6.33 -3.98
CA SER A 267 24.18 -4.89 -3.84
C SER A 267 22.83 -4.22 -3.58
N THR A 268 22.84 -3.22 -2.73
CA THR A 268 21.65 -2.48 -2.34
C THR A 268 21.81 -0.99 -2.67
N LYS A 269 20.76 -0.38 -3.26
CA LYS A 269 20.74 1.04 -3.58
C LYS A 269 19.42 1.66 -3.16
N LEU A 270 19.48 2.76 -2.42
CA LEU A 270 18.29 3.54 -2.09
C LEU A 270 17.69 4.16 -3.34
N SER A 271 16.38 4.09 -3.45
CA SER A 271 15.55 4.75 -4.44
C SER A 271 14.27 5.25 -3.78
N ARG A 272 13.36 5.86 -4.54
CA ARG A 272 12.11 6.38 -4.00
C ARG A 272 10.94 6.02 -4.88
N ASP A 273 9.81 5.70 -4.26
CA ASP A 273 8.50 5.62 -4.93
C ASP A 273 7.86 7.02 -4.89
N PRO A 274 7.67 7.70 -6.03
CA PRO A 274 7.09 9.03 -6.07
C PRO A 274 5.56 9.05 -5.98
N GLY A 275 4.92 7.87 -5.93
CA GLY A 275 3.46 7.76 -6.00
C GLY A 275 2.67 8.24 -4.79
N PRO A 276 3.16 8.06 -3.55
CA PRO A 276 2.40 8.43 -2.36
C PRO A 276 2.22 9.93 -2.20
N MET A 277 0.96 10.32 -1.93
CA MET A 277 0.57 11.69 -1.61
C MET A 277 -0.32 11.69 -0.37
N TRP A 278 -0.05 12.61 0.55
CA TRP A 278 -0.68 12.69 1.86
C TRP A 278 -1.43 14.00 2.05
N ARG A 279 -2.52 13.96 2.79
CA ARG A 279 -3.31 15.16 3.11
C ARG A 279 -3.74 15.17 4.56
N VAL A 280 -3.56 16.30 5.24
CA VAL A 280 -4.11 16.56 6.56
C VAL A 280 -5.62 16.79 6.44
N LEU A 281 -6.41 16.04 7.20
CA LEU A 281 -7.86 16.17 7.27
C LEU A 281 -8.30 16.78 8.60
N ASP A 282 -7.66 16.40 9.72
CA ASP A 282 -7.79 16.99 11.05
C ASP A 282 -6.45 17.57 11.48
N ARG A 283 -6.36 18.90 11.43
CA ARG A 283 -5.13 19.63 11.73
C ARG A 283 -4.72 19.52 13.19
N ALA A 284 -5.67 19.59 14.12
CA ALA A 284 -5.38 19.52 15.54
C ALA A 284 -4.83 18.13 15.93
N ALA A 285 -5.43 17.07 15.42
CA ALA A 285 -4.96 15.70 15.66
C ALA A 285 -3.55 15.47 15.09
N ILE A 286 -3.29 15.94 13.87
CA ILE A 286 -1.97 15.75 13.23
C ILE A 286 -0.91 16.65 13.87
N ALA A 287 -1.23 17.89 14.27
CA ALA A 287 -0.31 18.78 15.00
C ALA A 287 0.12 18.16 16.33
N LYS A 288 -0.83 17.59 17.07
CA LYS A 288 -0.55 16.85 18.33
C LYS A 288 0.38 15.66 18.08
N LEU A 289 0.11 14.85 17.06
CA LEU A 289 0.92 13.69 16.72
C LEU A 289 2.34 14.08 16.24
N ALA A 290 2.45 15.19 15.50
CA ALA A 290 3.71 15.74 15.03
C ALA A 290 4.50 16.48 16.12
N GLU A 291 3.88 16.78 17.28
CA GLU A 291 4.42 17.60 18.36
C GLU A 291 4.78 19.03 17.87
N LEU A 292 3.92 19.59 17.01
CA LEU A 292 4.11 20.91 16.42
C LEU A 292 2.87 21.80 16.67
N PRO A 293 3.05 23.15 16.59
CA PRO A 293 1.92 24.06 16.68
C PRO A 293 0.89 23.81 15.57
N GLU A 294 -0.39 23.92 15.88
CA GLU A 294 -1.48 23.78 14.89
C GLU A 294 -1.40 24.85 13.78
N SER A 295 -0.74 25.98 14.02
CA SER A 295 -0.46 27.00 13.02
C SER A 295 0.60 26.63 11.98
N SER A 296 1.31 25.49 12.15
CA SER A 296 2.30 25.01 11.18
C SER A 296 1.63 24.68 9.84
N SER A 297 2.34 24.79 8.72
CA SER A 297 1.81 24.36 7.42
C SER A 297 1.56 22.86 7.37
N ASP A 298 0.71 22.39 6.45
CA ASP A 298 0.45 20.94 6.27
C ASP A 298 1.74 20.17 5.96
N GLU A 299 2.65 20.77 5.17
CA GLU A 299 3.95 20.19 4.87
C GLU A 299 4.82 20.03 6.13
N GLN A 300 4.85 21.06 6.99
CA GLN A 300 5.57 21.00 8.27
C GLN A 300 4.97 19.95 9.21
N LEU A 301 3.64 19.80 9.25
CA LEU A 301 2.97 18.79 10.07
C LEU A 301 3.23 17.37 9.55
N LEU A 302 3.23 17.18 8.23
CA LEU A 302 3.42 15.86 7.62
C LEU A 302 4.89 15.41 7.59
N ALA A 303 5.84 16.33 7.43
CA ALA A 303 7.25 16.01 7.26
C ALA A 303 7.83 15.07 8.37
N PRO A 304 7.60 15.32 9.68
CA PRO A 304 8.11 14.44 10.73
C PRO A 304 7.35 13.10 10.84
N LEU A 305 6.16 12.99 10.24
CA LEU A 305 5.32 11.80 10.31
C LEU A 305 5.52 10.88 9.10
N VAL A 306 5.45 11.46 7.89
CA VAL A 306 5.43 10.68 6.64
C VAL A 306 6.61 11.03 5.71
N GLY A 307 7.41 12.01 6.03
CA GLY A 307 8.67 12.33 5.35
C GLY A 307 9.90 11.63 5.95
N ALA A 308 9.73 11.00 7.10
CA ALA A 308 10.80 10.30 7.81
C ALA A 308 11.33 9.11 6.99
N PRO A 309 12.66 8.85 7.01
CA PRO A 309 13.25 7.73 6.28
C PRO A 309 12.82 6.35 6.81
N GLU A 310 12.23 6.31 8.00
CA GLU A 310 11.71 5.10 8.65
C GLU A 310 10.25 4.79 8.29
N LEU A 311 9.60 5.65 7.50
CA LEU A 311 8.23 5.39 7.07
C LEU A 311 8.19 4.24 6.08
N VAL A 312 7.39 3.24 6.40
CA VAL A 312 7.14 2.07 5.55
C VAL A 312 5.65 1.93 5.30
N TYR A 313 5.22 1.94 4.06
CA TYR A 313 3.87 1.54 3.67
C TYR A 313 3.97 0.36 2.71
N TRP A 314 3.47 -0.80 3.15
CA TRP A 314 3.62 -2.02 2.39
C TRP A 314 2.79 -1.98 1.10
N PRO A 315 3.37 -2.31 -0.07
CA PRO A 315 2.62 -2.44 -1.31
C PRO A 315 1.45 -3.44 -1.23
N ALA A 316 1.54 -4.43 -0.34
CA ALA A 316 0.46 -5.37 -0.05
C ALA A 316 -0.81 -4.71 0.54
N ASP A 317 -0.69 -3.52 1.13
CA ASP A 317 -1.80 -2.75 1.72
C ASP A 317 -2.31 -1.61 0.83
N ARG A 318 -1.75 -1.44 -0.37
CA ARG A 318 -2.21 -0.42 -1.33
C ARG A 318 -3.62 -0.73 -1.83
N PHE A 319 -4.31 0.30 -2.20
CA PHE A 319 -5.71 0.34 -2.61
C PHE A 319 -5.89 1.16 -3.91
#